data_afcdc7ffc900b04d68b25c8ccdcdd2bb
#
_entry.id   afcdc7ffc900b04d68b25c8ccdcdd2bb
#
_cell.length_a   1.000
_cell.length_b   1.000
_cell.length_c   1.000
_cell.angle_alpha   90.00
_cell.angle_beta   90.00
_cell.angle_gamma   90.00
#
_symmetry.space_group_name_H-M   'P 1'
#
loop_
_entity.id
_entity.type
_entity.pdbx_description
1 polymer ?
#
loop_
_entity_poly.entity_id
_entity_poly.type
_entity_poly.pdbx_seq_one_letter_code
_entity_poly.pdbx_strand_id
1 'polypeptide(L)'
;MKRLLFTFLALCLAVAGSAQSGQMTSKLPTIDITKEYPKKKLVLQDIATAEYIPLETSDKVLLDGVATLHCSFTEHYITTYNANEGQIFVFDRKGKICHTFNHKGGSGEEYNYPLQLRLDEKAKELFLLDISNKIQVYSIEGKYKRSLSIPKDVRIEIMYNCDEQHLLGYDSYMLDRKDKQPNSRPYLLISKKNGVVSRLPVTIHKRVGKRIYITQGGQTATVSMSLYPLANSGSEFIFADLAGDTVYSYCNHKLTPLFVRTPKADASEPRLVMQCYAKIGNYLLMSTALKKYEPGKTSFDTKEFVYDTVEKKVYDLEFENQDYSPARSMRMGGVLSALPEKCVFDSWDTDRLLDMLEKGKLTGNLKK
;
A
#
# COMPACT_ATOMS: atom_id res chain seq x y z
N MET A 1 -80.79 -10.47 23.27
CA MET A 1 -79.39 -10.68 22.84
C MET A 1 -78.69 -9.32 22.84
N LYS A 2 -77.97 -9.00 23.93
CA LYS A 2 -77.26 -7.76 24.12
C LYS A 2 -75.76 -8.06 23.98
N ARG A 3 -75.08 -7.45 22.99
CA ARG A 3 -73.63 -7.51 22.85
C ARG A 3 -73.03 -6.45 23.78
N LEU A 4 -72.18 -6.86 24.72
CA LEU A 4 -71.33 -5.99 25.50
C LEU A 4 -70.02 -5.73 24.70
N LEU A 5 -69.76 -4.48 24.42
CA LEU A 5 -68.42 -4.01 23.91
C LEU A 5 -67.56 -3.67 25.14
N PHE A 6 -66.44 -4.36 25.29
CA PHE A 6 -65.38 -3.94 26.24
C PHE A 6 -64.32 -3.10 25.50
N THR A 7 -64.23 -1.84 25.87
CA THR A 7 -63.19 -0.94 25.42
C THR A 7 -62.03 -1.02 26.40
N PHE A 8 -60.90 -1.56 25.97
CA PHE A 8 -59.65 -1.51 26.72
C PHE A 8 -58.93 -0.20 26.42
N LEU A 9 -58.81 0.67 27.42
CA LEU A 9 -58.00 1.88 27.37
C LEU A 9 -56.56 1.52 27.80
N ALA A 10 -55.63 1.40 26.85
CA ALA A 10 -54.23 1.17 27.16
C ALA A 10 -53.53 2.54 27.45
N LEU A 11 -53.21 2.74 28.72
CA LEU A 11 -52.45 3.91 29.18
C LEU A 11 -50.94 3.66 28.89
N CYS A 12 -50.42 4.20 27.80
CA CYS A 12 -48.97 4.21 27.54
C CYS A 12 -48.30 5.28 28.39
N LEU A 13 -47.66 4.91 29.49
CA LEU A 13 -46.70 5.70 30.21
C LEU A 13 -45.41 5.75 29.40
N ALA A 14 -45.16 6.84 28.68
CA ALA A 14 -43.86 7.13 28.06
C ALA A 14 -42.87 7.54 29.17
N VAL A 15 -42.06 6.59 29.60
CA VAL A 15 -40.83 6.90 30.37
C VAL A 15 -39.82 7.46 29.40
N ALA A 16 -39.67 8.78 29.37
CA ALA A 16 -38.57 9.46 28.70
C ALA A 16 -37.26 9.17 29.46
N GLY A 17 -36.70 8.00 29.21
CA GLY A 17 -35.31 7.72 29.58
C GLY A 17 -34.39 8.53 28.69
N SER A 18 -33.86 9.62 29.23
CA SER A 18 -32.71 10.33 28.63
C SER A 18 -31.52 9.37 28.60
N ALA A 19 -31.38 8.61 27.52
CA ALA A 19 -30.14 7.91 27.20
C ALA A 19 -29.12 8.99 26.86
N GLN A 20 -28.40 9.47 27.86
CA GLN A 20 -27.12 10.12 27.66
C GLN A 20 -26.21 9.09 26.97
N SER A 21 -26.17 9.12 25.64
CA SER A 21 -25.10 8.50 24.89
C SER A 21 -23.81 9.26 25.20
N GLY A 22 -23.16 8.85 26.27
CA GLY A 22 -21.79 9.23 26.55
C GLY A 22 -20.93 8.69 25.41
N GLN A 23 -20.86 9.42 24.28
CA GLN A 23 -19.78 9.29 23.34
C GLN A 23 -18.52 9.66 24.13
N MET A 24 -17.83 8.67 24.70
CA MET A 24 -16.44 8.82 25.07
C MET A 24 -15.69 9.11 23.77
N THR A 25 -15.52 10.37 23.44
CA THR A 25 -14.54 10.84 22.46
C THR A 25 -13.17 10.53 23.04
N SER A 26 -12.74 9.28 22.92
CA SER A 26 -11.37 8.93 23.27
C SER A 26 -10.48 9.79 22.38
N LYS A 27 -9.74 10.70 22.98
CA LYS A 27 -8.76 11.53 22.28
C LYS A 27 -7.86 10.60 21.46
N LEU A 28 -7.72 10.87 20.16
CA LEU A 28 -6.85 10.08 19.29
C LEU A 28 -5.46 9.96 19.91
N PRO A 29 -4.84 8.77 19.89
CA PRO A 29 -3.47 8.60 20.32
C PRO A 29 -2.56 9.58 19.57
N THR A 30 -1.58 10.14 20.27
CA THR A 30 -0.54 10.99 19.67
C THR A 30 0.79 10.23 19.74
N ILE A 31 1.45 10.07 18.60
CA ILE A 31 2.74 9.39 18.48
C ILE A 31 3.83 10.41 18.18
N ASP A 32 4.78 10.56 19.10
CA ASP A 32 5.95 11.42 18.91
C ASP A 32 7.03 10.65 18.12
N ILE A 33 7.14 10.95 16.84
CA ILE A 33 8.05 10.25 15.93
C ILE A 33 9.52 10.65 16.06
N THR A 34 9.84 11.56 17.00
CA THR A 34 11.22 11.98 17.31
C THR A 34 11.80 11.27 18.52
N LYS A 35 10.94 10.69 19.37
CA LYS A 35 11.37 10.02 20.59
C LYS A 35 12.06 8.70 20.35
N GLU A 36 12.94 8.34 21.29
CA GLU A 36 13.40 6.98 21.49
C GLU A 36 12.34 6.21 22.28
N TYR A 37 12.00 5.02 21.80
CA TYR A 37 11.05 4.13 22.44
C TYR A 37 11.75 2.88 22.97
N PRO A 38 11.15 2.15 23.93
CA PRO A 38 11.63 0.83 24.28
C PRO A 38 11.72 -0.05 23.03
N LYS A 39 12.79 -0.83 22.92
CA LYS A 39 12.96 -1.76 21.79
C LYS A 39 11.97 -2.91 21.88
N LYS A 40 11.41 -3.28 20.74
CA LYS A 40 10.62 -4.51 20.56
C LYS A 40 11.21 -5.32 19.42
N LYS A 41 11.70 -6.50 19.74
CA LYS A 41 12.14 -7.47 18.76
C LYS A 41 10.91 -8.25 18.27
N LEU A 42 10.67 -8.20 16.98
CA LEU A 42 9.69 -9.05 16.30
C LEU A 42 10.45 -10.08 15.45
N VAL A 43 10.05 -11.31 15.56
CA VAL A 43 10.53 -12.40 14.71
C VAL A 43 9.42 -12.73 13.72
N LEU A 44 9.74 -12.78 12.43
CA LEU A 44 8.75 -13.03 11.38
C LEU A 44 7.94 -14.30 11.67
N GLN A 45 8.64 -15.37 12.05
CA GLN A 45 8.03 -16.69 12.30
C GLN A 45 7.09 -16.73 13.51
N ASP A 46 7.18 -15.75 14.43
CA ASP A 46 6.28 -15.65 15.59
C ASP A 46 4.96 -14.92 15.24
N ILE A 47 4.98 -14.07 14.21
CA ILE A 47 3.85 -13.19 13.87
C ILE A 47 3.22 -13.49 12.51
N ALA A 48 3.89 -14.29 11.67
CA ALA A 48 3.45 -14.63 10.32
C ALA A 48 4.00 -15.99 9.88
N THR A 49 3.36 -16.59 8.89
CA THR A 49 3.89 -17.73 8.17
C THR A 49 4.68 -17.25 6.96
N ALA A 50 5.94 -17.68 6.82
CA ALA A 50 6.73 -17.44 5.64
C ALA A 50 6.50 -18.55 4.59
N GLU A 51 6.16 -18.17 3.38
CA GLU A 51 6.02 -19.05 2.22
C GLU A 51 6.99 -18.58 1.14
N TYR A 52 7.72 -19.51 0.54
CA TYR A 52 8.68 -19.24 -0.54
C TYR A 52 8.15 -19.84 -1.83
N ILE A 53 7.91 -18.99 -2.82
CA ILE A 53 7.27 -19.37 -4.08
C ILE A 53 8.29 -19.18 -5.21
N PRO A 54 8.89 -20.27 -5.76
CA PRO A 54 9.74 -20.17 -6.92
C PRO A 54 8.86 -19.90 -8.16
N LEU A 55 9.11 -18.78 -8.86
CA LEU A 55 8.43 -18.50 -10.11
C LEU A 55 9.06 -19.32 -11.24
N GLU A 56 8.20 -19.93 -12.05
CA GLU A 56 8.62 -20.68 -13.24
C GLU A 56 9.46 -19.78 -14.17
N THR A 57 10.59 -20.30 -14.64
CA THR A 57 11.47 -19.65 -15.60
C THR A 57 11.69 -20.56 -16.80
N SER A 58 11.55 -20.01 -18.00
CA SER A 58 11.79 -20.72 -19.27
C SER A 58 12.11 -19.69 -20.36
N ASP A 59 12.46 -20.14 -21.56
CA ASP A 59 12.70 -19.27 -22.72
C ASP A 59 11.50 -18.34 -23.04
N LYS A 60 10.29 -18.71 -22.60
CA LYS A 60 9.06 -17.93 -22.79
C LYS A 60 8.66 -17.13 -21.54
N VAL A 61 9.27 -17.41 -20.40
CA VAL A 61 8.97 -16.80 -19.11
C VAL A 61 10.27 -16.26 -18.53
N LEU A 62 10.71 -15.14 -19.05
CA LEU A 62 11.90 -14.43 -18.60
C LEU A 62 11.46 -13.19 -17.84
N LEU A 63 11.74 -13.15 -16.54
CA LEU A 63 11.50 -12.00 -15.69
C LEU A 63 12.76 -11.14 -15.64
N ASP A 64 12.62 -9.84 -15.92
CA ASP A 64 13.72 -8.90 -15.68
C ASP A 64 13.95 -8.68 -14.19
N GLY A 65 15.10 -8.13 -13.81
CA GLY A 65 15.46 -7.93 -12.40
C GLY A 65 14.53 -6.97 -11.63
N VAL A 66 13.61 -6.28 -12.33
CA VAL A 66 12.64 -5.34 -11.75
C VAL A 66 11.23 -5.91 -11.68
N ALA A 67 10.93 -6.94 -12.51
CA ALA A 67 9.60 -7.53 -12.60
C ALA A 67 9.11 -8.04 -11.24
N THR A 68 9.99 -8.63 -10.46
CA THR A 68 9.66 -9.13 -9.12
C THR A 68 9.27 -8.03 -8.14
N LEU A 69 9.70 -6.79 -8.36
CA LEU A 69 9.29 -5.63 -7.57
C LEU A 69 7.85 -5.18 -7.89
N HIS A 70 7.30 -5.63 -8.99
CA HIS A 70 5.97 -5.27 -9.48
C HIS A 70 4.92 -6.35 -9.23
N CYS A 71 5.23 -7.37 -8.44
CA CYS A 71 4.29 -8.44 -8.13
C CYS A 71 3.02 -7.92 -7.44
N SER A 72 1.90 -8.46 -7.85
CA SER A 72 0.61 -8.32 -7.16
C SER A 72 0.04 -9.72 -6.95
N PHE A 73 -0.51 -9.93 -5.78
CA PHE A 73 -0.98 -11.23 -5.34
C PHE A 73 -2.48 -11.20 -5.10
N THR A 74 -3.12 -12.34 -5.32
CA THR A 74 -4.49 -12.60 -4.95
C THR A 74 -4.56 -14.00 -4.31
N GLU A 75 -5.73 -14.51 -4.01
CA GLU A 75 -5.89 -15.82 -3.37
C GLU A 75 -5.25 -16.96 -4.19
N HIS A 76 -5.43 -16.95 -5.53
CA HIS A 76 -4.98 -18.04 -6.39
C HIS A 76 -3.87 -17.64 -7.38
N TYR A 77 -3.57 -16.34 -7.55
CA TYR A 77 -2.66 -15.86 -8.58
C TYR A 77 -1.60 -14.90 -8.08
N ILE A 78 -0.48 -14.89 -8.81
CA ILE A 78 0.58 -13.89 -8.74
C ILE A 78 0.66 -13.25 -10.12
N THR A 79 0.62 -11.92 -10.19
CA THR A 79 0.77 -11.19 -11.45
C THR A 79 1.97 -10.27 -11.38
N THR A 80 2.72 -10.20 -12.48
CA THR A 80 3.83 -9.26 -12.64
C THR A 80 4.04 -8.89 -14.10
N TYR A 81 5.00 -8.01 -14.39
CA TYR A 81 5.29 -7.56 -15.74
C TYR A 81 6.74 -7.08 -15.91
N ASN A 82 7.28 -7.26 -17.10
CA ASN A 82 8.50 -6.60 -17.57
C ASN A 82 8.11 -5.26 -18.19
N ALA A 83 8.39 -4.16 -17.53
CA ALA A 83 7.90 -2.84 -17.93
C ALA A 83 8.44 -2.39 -19.30
N ASN A 84 9.72 -2.65 -19.57
CA ASN A 84 10.37 -2.24 -20.81
C ASN A 84 9.85 -3.00 -22.04
N GLU A 85 9.68 -4.32 -21.93
CA GLU A 85 9.17 -5.19 -22.99
C GLU A 85 7.65 -5.13 -23.11
N GLY A 86 6.96 -4.76 -22.02
CA GLY A 86 5.51 -4.78 -21.92
C GLY A 86 4.92 -6.17 -21.70
N GLN A 87 5.74 -7.16 -21.38
CA GLN A 87 5.28 -8.53 -21.16
C GLN A 87 4.58 -8.65 -19.81
N ILE A 88 3.36 -9.20 -19.80
CA ILE A 88 2.56 -9.49 -18.60
C ILE A 88 2.61 -10.98 -18.31
N PHE A 89 2.72 -11.32 -17.02
CA PHE A 89 2.76 -12.71 -16.55
C PHE A 89 1.69 -12.92 -15.46
N VAL A 90 1.00 -14.04 -15.55
CA VAL A 90 0.05 -14.52 -14.54
C VAL A 90 0.47 -15.93 -14.12
N PHE A 91 0.87 -16.07 -12.88
CA PHE A 91 1.25 -17.35 -12.27
C PHE A 91 0.16 -17.80 -11.30
N ASP A 92 0.09 -19.10 -11.03
CA ASP A 92 -0.63 -19.62 -9.88
C ASP A 92 0.15 -19.40 -8.57
N ARG A 93 -0.44 -19.70 -7.43
CA ARG A 93 0.22 -19.56 -6.11
C ARG A 93 1.37 -20.54 -5.87
N LYS A 94 1.59 -21.50 -6.75
CA LYS A 94 2.76 -22.39 -6.74
C LYS A 94 3.89 -21.84 -7.61
N GLY A 95 3.68 -20.69 -8.24
CA GLY A 95 4.64 -20.04 -9.13
C GLY A 95 4.66 -20.58 -10.55
N LYS A 96 3.69 -21.44 -10.93
CA LYS A 96 3.59 -21.98 -12.29
C LYS A 96 2.87 -20.97 -13.19
N ILE A 97 3.39 -20.78 -14.42
CA ILE A 97 2.78 -19.85 -15.38
C ILE A 97 1.41 -20.36 -15.84
N CYS A 98 0.40 -19.50 -15.73
CA CYS A 98 -0.95 -19.73 -16.22
C CYS A 98 -1.18 -19.02 -17.56
N HIS A 99 -0.84 -17.74 -17.61
CA HIS A 99 -1.05 -16.90 -18.79
C HIS A 99 0.12 -15.93 -18.97
N THR A 100 0.40 -15.60 -20.22
CA THR A 100 1.32 -14.53 -20.58
C THR A 100 0.82 -13.86 -21.86
N PHE A 101 0.95 -12.53 -21.91
CA PHE A 101 0.55 -11.74 -23.06
C PHE A 101 1.32 -10.44 -23.14
N ASN A 102 1.34 -9.84 -24.34
CA ASN A 102 1.96 -8.55 -24.58
C ASN A 102 1.07 -7.75 -25.54
N HIS A 103 0.60 -6.61 -25.09
CA HIS A 103 -0.14 -5.64 -25.90
C HIS A 103 0.54 -4.27 -25.87
N LYS A 104 1.89 -4.27 -25.85
CA LYS A 104 2.63 -3.01 -25.94
C LYS A 104 2.52 -2.45 -27.35
N GLY A 105 2.01 -1.23 -27.45
CA GLY A 105 1.79 -0.55 -28.72
C GLY A 105 1.11 0.81 -28.55
N GLY A 106 0.63 1.37 -29.65
CA GLY A 106 0.07 2.73 -29.70
C GLY A 106 -1.43 2.80 -29.98
N SER A 107 -2.13 1.69 -30.13
CA SER A 107 -3.57 1.70 -30.38
C SER A 107 -4.39 1.98 -29.12
N GLY A 108 -5.70 2.18 -29.29
CA GLY A 108 -6.60 2.45 -28.17
C GLY A 108 -6.73 1.30 -27.17
N GLU A 109 -6.45 0.07 -27.60
CA GLU A 109 -6.55 -1.16 -26.81
C GLU A 109 -5.21 -1.60 -26.22
N GLU A 110 -4.13 -0.90 -26.57
CA GLU A 110 -2.76 -1.17 -26.18
C GLU A 110 -2.26 -0.26 -25.05
N TYR A 111 -1.15 -0.63 -24.44
CA TYR A 111 -0.42 0.20 -23.45
C TYR A 111 0.99 0.51 -23.96
N ASN A 112 1.49 1.69 -23.58
CA ASN A 112 2.85 2.11 -23.93
C ASN A 112 3.89 1.58 -22.93
N TYR A 113 3.62 1.77 -21.63
CA TYR A 113 4.52 1.40 -20.57
C TYR A 113 3.72 1.13 -19.28
N PRO A 114 3.64 -0.13 -18.83
CA PRO A 114 2.93 -0.48 -17.62
C PRO A 114 3.62 0.08 -16.39
N LEU A 115 2.87 0.78 -15.54
CA LEU A 115 3.35 1.30 -14.27
C LEU A 115 2.90 0.45 -13.09
N GLN A 116 1.68 -0.08 -13.15
CA GLN A 116 1.13 -0.96 -12.13
C GLN A 116 0.11 -1.93 -12.74
N LEU A 117 0.03 -3.09 -12.16
CA LEU A 117 -0.92 -4.13 -12.54
C LEU A 117 -1.67 -4.61 -11.29
N ARG A 118 -2.99 -4.72 -11.36
CA ARG A 118 -3.83 -5.25 -10.28
C ARG A 118 -4.87 -6.21 -10.83
N LEU A 119 -4.93 -7.39 -10.25
CA LEU A 119 -5.93 -8.40 -10.60
C LEU A 119 -7.14 -8.26 -9.67
N ASP A 120 -8.32 -8.12 -10.26
CA ASP A 120 -9.57 -8.46 -9.61
C ASP A 120 -9.88 -9.93 -9.94
N GLU A 121 -9.54 -10.80 -9.01
CA GLU A 121 -9.65 -12.24 -9.23
C GLU A 121 -11.09 -12.70 -9.41
N LYS A 122 -12.03 -12.10 -8.65
CA LYS A 122 -13.46 -12.43 -8.73
C LYS A 122 -14.05 -12.08 -10.09
N ALA A 123 -13.68 -10.93 -10.63
CA ALA A 123 -14.10 -10.48 -11.96
C ALA A 123 -13.25 -11.09 -13.08
N LYS A 124 -12.11 -11.71 -12.75
CA LYS A 124 -11.07 -12.15 -13.70
C LYS A 124 -10.61 -11.02 -14.62
N GLU A 125 -10.41 -9.83 -14.04
CA GLU A 125 -10.01 -8.62 -14.74
C GLU A 125 -8.67 -8.09 -14.23
N LEU A 126 -7.78 -7.81 -15.16
CA LEU A 126 -6.49 -7.17 -14.93
C LEU A 126 -6.60 -5.68 -15.24
N PHE A 127 -6.33 -4.84 -14.25
CA PHE A 127 -6.28 -3.39 -14.37
C PHE A 127 -4.82 -2.95 -14.47
N LEU A 128 -4.44 -2.47 -15.65
CA LEU A 128 -3.10 -2.02 -15.97
C LEU A 128 -3.07 -0.49 -16.04
N LEU A 129 -2.38 0.14 -15.11
CA LEU A 129 -2.10 1.58 -15.16
C LEU A 129 -0.94 1.83 -16.13
N ASP A 130 -1.22 2.56 -17.21
CA ASP A 130 -0.24 2.93 -18.22
C ASP A 130 0.36 4.33 -17.94
N ILE A 131 1.58 4.56 -18.43
CA ILE A 131 2.28 5.85 -18.30
C ILE A 131 1.49 7.02 -18.91
N SER A 132 0.61 6.77 -19.85
CA SER A 132 -0.32 7.74 -20.44
C SER A 132 -1.46 8.18 -19.52
N ASN A 133 -1.47 7.70 -18.27
CA ASN A 133 -2.49 7.95 -17.27
C ASN A 133 -3.88 7.39 -17.65
N LYS A 134 -3.88 6.26 -18.36
CA LYS A 134 -5.07 5.44 -18.63
C LYS A 134 -4.97 4.15 -17.81
N ILE A 135 -6.11 3.55 -17.51
CA ILE A 135 -6.15 2.19 -16.98
C ILE A 135 -6.75 1.30 -18.07
N GLN A 136 -5.92 0.42 -18.61
CA GLN A 136 -6.37 -0.59 -19.56
C GLN A 136 -6.88 -1.81 -18.80
N VAL A 137 -8.00 -2.37 -19.22
CA VAL A 137 -8.63 -3.53 -18.58
C VAL A 137 -8.62 -4.71 -19.54
N TYR A 138 -8.00 -5.79 -19.09
CA TYR A 138 -7.92 -7.05 -19.83
C TYR A 138 -8.58 -8.18 -19.03
N SER A 139 -8.94 -9.27 -19.69
CA SER A 139 -9.21 -10.52 -18.97
C SER A 139 -7.91 -11.10 -18.42
N ILE A 140 -7.99 -12.09 -17.54
CA ILE A 140 -6.81 -12.78 -17.01
C ILE A 140 -5.98 -13.48 -18.10
N GLU A 141 -6.62 -13.86 -19.23
CA GLU A 141 -6.00 -14.44 -20.41
C GLU A 141 -5.41 -13.39 -21.37
N GLY A 142 -5.57 -12.09 -21.07
CA GLY A 142 -5.03 -11.01 -21.88
C GLY A 142 -5.98 -10.44 -22.94
N LYS A 143 -7.28 -10.80 -22.98
CA LYS A 143 -8.22 -10.19 -23.92
C LYS A 143 -8.59 -8.80 -23.47
N TYR A 144 -8.45 -7.79 -24.35
CA TYR A 144 -8.90 -6.44 -24.07
C TYR A 144 -10.40 -6.40 -23.78
N LYS A 145 -10.79 -5.62 -22.77
CA LYS A 145 -12.18 -5.40 -22.37
C LYS A 145 -12.63 -3.96 -22.51
N ARG A 146 -11.85 -3.02 -22.00
CA ARG A 146 -12.14 -1.59 -22.01
C ARG A 146 -10.96 -0.75 -21.52
N SER A 147 -11.04 0.56 -21.74
CA SER A 147 -10.14 1.54 -21.14
C SER A 147 -10.89 2.44 -20.17
N LEU A 148 -10.29 2.76 -19.05
CA LEU A 148 -10.79 3.73 -18.08
C LEU A 148 -10.01 5.03 -18.28
N SER A 149 -10.71 6.09 -18.68
CA SER A 149 -10.11 7.42 -18.84
C SER A 149 -10.05 8.12 -17.50
N ILE A 150 -8.85 8.50 -17.10
CA ILE A 150 -8.61 9.25 -15.86
C ILE A 150 -8.62 10.75 -16.18
N PRO A 151 -9.22 11.61 -15.33
CA PRO A 151 -9.22 13.05 -15.53
C PRO A 151 -7.79 13.62 -15.68
N LYS A 152 -7.63 14.64 -16.53
CA LYS A 152 -6.30 15.23 -16.83
C LYS A 152 -5.62 15.90 -15.62
N ASP A 153 -6.41 16.29 -14.63
CA ASP A 153 -5.97 16.88 -13.37
C ASP A 153 -5.73 15.83 -12.25
N VAL A 154 -5.77 14.56 -12.60
CA VAL A 154 -5.46 13.42 -11.71
C VAL A 154 -4.27 12.66 -12.28
N ARG A 155 -3.28 12.31 -11.46
CA ARG A 155 -2.20 11.40 -11.81
C ARG A 155 -2.08 10.32 -10.74
N ILE A 156 -2.46 9.12 -11.12
CA ILE A 156 -2.40 7.98 -10.21
C ILE A 156 -0.94 7.56 -10.03
N GLU A 157 -0.46 7.55 -8.79
CA GLU A 157 0.87 7.06 -8.43
C GLU A 157 0.82 5.67 -7.82
N ILE A 158 -0.22 5.39 -7.04
CA ILE A 158 -0.45 4.11 -6.38
C ILE A 158 -1.89 3.70 -6.66
N MET A 159 -2.08 2.43 -6.96
CA MET A 159 -3.40 1.86 -7.23
C MET A 159 -3.52 0.48 -6.57
N TYR A 160 -4.66 0.21 -5.94
CA TYR A 160 -5.01 -1.08 -5.37
C TYR A 160 -6.42 -1.49 -5.79
N ASN A 161 -6.69 -2.79 -5.78
CA ASN A 161 -8.05 -3.31 -5.84
C ASN A 161 -8.74 -3.04 -4.50
N CYS A 162 -9.88 -2.33 -4.49
CA CYS A 162 -10.56 -1.91 -3.25
C CYS A 162 -11.76 -2.80 -2.94
N ASP A 163 -12.68 -2.87 -3.87
CA ASP A 163 -13.91 -3.63 -3.77
C ASP A 163 -14.39 -4.05 -5.17
N GLU A 164 -15.59 -4.63 -5.27
CA GLU A 164 -16.15 -5.08 -6.56
C GLU A 164 -16.34 -3.94 -7.58
N GLN A 165 -16.52 -2.71 -7.12
CA GLN A 165 -16.86 -1.55 -7.96
C GLN A 165 -15.71 -0.57 -8.14
N HIS A 166 -14.71 -0.56 -7.22
CA HIS A 166 -13.71 0.48 -7.17
C HIS A 166 -12.28 -0.05 -7.08
N LEU A 167 -11.39 0.70 -7.70
CA LEU A 167 -9.97 0.74 -7.35
C LEU A 167 -9.75 1.89 -6.37
N LEU A 168 -8.80 1.73 -5.44
CA LEU A 168 -8.35 2.80 -4.55
C LEU A 168 -7.03 3.36 -5.10
N GLY A 169 -6.96 4.67 -5.26
CA GLY A 169 -5.81 5.34 -5.84
C GLY A 169 -5.25 6.46 -4.95
N TYR A 170 -4.00 6.82 -5.23
CA TYR A 170 -3.37 8.02 -4.69
C TYR A 170 -2.96 8.95 -5.82
N ASP A 171 -3.43 10.20 -5.76
CA ASP A 171 -3.20 11.23 -6.76
C ASP A 171 -1.92 12.02 -6.44
N SER A 172 -0.93 11.95 -7.34
CA SER A 172 0.31 12.72 -7.23
C SER A 172 0.37 13.93 -8.17
N TYR A 173 -0.71 14.26 -8.88
CA TYR A 173 -0.71 15.26 -9.96
C TYR A 173 -0.05 16.59 -9.63
N MET A 174 -0.26 17.11 -8.43
CA MET A 174 0.23 18.45 -8.04
C MET A 174 1.53 18.42 -7.21
N LEU A 175 2.13 17.24 -6.96
CA LEU A 175 3.29 17.14 -6.06
C LEU A 175 4.54 17.84 -6.59
N ASP A 176 4.74 17.84 -7.90
CA ASP A 176 5.94 18.41 -8.56
C ASP A 176 5.68 19.77 -9.21
N ARG A 177 4.48 20.35 -9.05
CA ARG A 177 4.10 21.63 -9.64
C ARG A 177 4.37 22.80 -8.67
N LYS A 178 4.80 23.93 -9.23
CA LYS A 178 5.04 25.17 -8.45
C LYS A 178 3.73 25.71 -7.85
N ASP A 179 2.62 25.55 -8.56
CA ASP A 179 1.28 26.01 -8.15
C ASP A 179 0.56 24.97 -7.30
N LYS A 180 1.15 24.64 -6.16
CA LYS A 180 0.57 23.66 -5.24
C LYS A 180 -0.78 24.17 -4.71
N GLN A 181 -1.85 23.47 -5.08
CA GLN A 181 -3.16 23.82 -4.52
C GLN A 181 -3.19 23.49 -3.03
N PRO A 182 -3.57 24.44 -2.18
CA PRO A 182 -3.88 24.16 -0.79
C PRO A 182 -5.11 23.23 -0.71
N ASN A 183 -5.19 22.44 0.34
CA ASN A 183 -6.37 21.61 0.64
C ASN A 183 -6.70 20.53 -0.40
N SER A 184 -5.71 19.84 -0.91
CA SER A 184 -5.93 18.72 -1.83
C SER A 184 -6.43 17.46 -1.12
N ARG A 185 -7.26 16.67 -1.79
CA ARG A 185 -7.75 15.36 -1.35
C ARG A 185 -7.14 14.26 -2.24
N PRO A 186 -5.98 13.69 -1.86
CA PRO A 186 -5.23 12.82 -2.76
C PRO A 186 -5.74 11.37 -2.86
N TYR A 187 -6.56 10.93 -1.94
CA TYR A 187 -7.06 9.54 -1.94
C TYR A 187 -8.33 9.44 -2.78
N LEU A 188 -8.33 8.48 -3.70
CA LEU A 188 -9.32 8.36 -4.77
C LEU A 188 -10.03 7.01 -4.73
N LEU A 189 -11.33 7.00 -4.97
CA LEU A 189 -12.05 5.83 -5.46
C LEU A 189 -12.27 6.00 -6.96
N ILE A 190 -11.89 4.99 -7.73
CA ILE A 190 -11.93 4.98 -9.19
C ILE A 190 -12.88 3.87 -9.62
N SER A 191 -13.95 4.22 -10.31
CA SER A 191 -14.92 3.24 -10.79
C SER A 191 -14.30 2.26 -11.79
N LYS A 192 -14.36 0.97 -11.52
CA LYS A 192 -13.91 -0.11 -12.42
C LYS A 192 -14.73 -0.18 -13.71
N LYS A 193 -15.93 0.37 -13.70
CA LYS A 193 -16.83 0.37 -14.87
C LYS A 193 -16.42 1.41 -15.91
N ASN A 194 -16.12 2.63 -15.50
CA ASN A 194 -16.00 3.79 -16.42
C ASN A 194 -14.88 4.78 -16.05
N GLY A 195 -14.09 4.52 -14.99
CA GLY A 195 -12.98 5.40 -14.59
C GLY A 195 -13.41 6.69 -13.88
N VAL A 196 -14.68 6.86 -13.54
CA VAL A 196 -15.12 8.02 -12.75
C VAL A 196 -14.39 8.04 -11.41
N VAL A 197 -13.83 9.20 -11.07
CA VAL A 197 -13.02 9.41 -9.87
C VAL A 197 -13.82 10.20 -8.84
N SER A 198 -13.87 9.69 -7.62
CA SER A 198 -14.34 10.41 -6.43
C SER A 198 -13.22 10.54 -5.40
N ARG A 199 -13.18 11.65 -4.66
CA ARG A 199 -12.12 11.95 -3.69
C ARG A 199 -12.60 11.68 -2.27
N LEU A 200 -11.83 10.87 -1.54
CA LEU A 200 -12.10 10.59 -0.12
C LEU A 200 -11.83 11.83 0.75
N PRO A 201 -12.54 11.99 1.88
CA PRO A 201 -12.52 13.22 2.69
C PRO A 201 -11.28 13.35 3.60
N VAL A 202 -10.09 13.09 3.05
CA VAL A 202 -8.79 13.33 3.71
C VAL A 202 -8.14 14.53 3.04
N THR A 203 -8.10 15.65 3.75
CA THR A 203 -7.56 16.91 3.23
C THR A 203 -6.12 17.12 3.68
N ILE A 204 -5.23 17.39 2.75
CA ILE A 204 -3.83 17.70 2.97
C ILE A 204 -3.55 19.14 2.56
N HIS A 205 -3.12 19.97 3.50
CA HIS A 205 -2.97 21.41 3.28
C HIS A 205 -1.77 21.78 2.42
N LYS A 206 -0.59 21.21 2.70
CA LYS A 206 0.64 21.49 1.95
C LYS A 206 1.31 20.18 1.56
N ARG A 207 0.94 19.66 0.41
CA ARG A 207 1.46 18.38 -0.06
C ARG A 207 2.98 18.40 -0.26
N VAL A 208 3.61 17.26 -0.01
CA VAL A 208 5.04 17.03 -0.16
C VAL A 208 5.26 15.85 -1.09
N GLY A 209 6.05 16.06 -2.14
CA GLY A 209 6.51 14.97 -3.01
C GLY A 209 7.69 14.22 -2.40
N LYS A 210 7.91 13.00 -2.85
CA LYS A 210 9.03 12.16 -2.43
C LYS A 210 10.36 12.52 -3.13
N ARG A 211 10.33 13.38 -4.13
CA ARG A 211 11.53 13.80 -4.88
C ARG A 211 12.30 14.91 -4.15
N ILE A 212 13.62 14.82 -4.23
CA ILE A 212 14.57 15.83 -3.78
C ILE A 212 15.34 16.28 -5.01
N TYR A 213 15.31 17.57 -5.30
CA TYR A 213 16.02 18.16 -6.42
C TYR A 213 17.35 18.72 -5.93
N ILE A 214 18.45 18.31 -6.60
CA ILE A 214 19.82 18.69 -6.25
C ILE A 214 20.36 19.48 -7.43
N THR A 215 20.68 20.75 -7.22
CA THR A 215 21.28 21.58 -8.27
C THR A 215 22.75 21.81 -7.93
N GLN A 216 23.63 21.36 -8.80
CA GLN A 216 25.09 21.57 -8.68
C GLN A 216 25.66 21.87 -10.06
N GLY A 217 26.45 22.94 -10.16
CA GLY A 217 27.10 23.35 -11.43
C GLY A 217 26.12 23.61 -12.58
N GLY A 218 24.91 24.10 -12.29
CA GLY A 218 23.86 24.35 -13.29
C GLY A 218 23.10 23.11 -13.75
N GLN A 219 23.45 21.92 -13.29
CA GLN A 219 22.74 20.68 -13.56
C GLN A 219 21.84 20.31 -12.37
N THR A 220 20.65 19.79 -12.68
CA THR A 220 19.71 19.32 -11.66
C THR A 220 19.55 17.81 -11.73
N ALA A 221 19.95 17.14 -10.67
CA ALA A 221 19.69 15.73 -10.44
C ALA A 221 18.47 15.55 -9.55
N THR A 222 17.85 14.38 -9.64
CA THR A 222 16.69 14.04 -8.82
C THR A 222 16.94 12.75 -8.05
N VAL A 223 16.76 12.79 -6.74
CA VAL A 223 16.74 11.61 -5.87
C VAL A 223 15.35 11.41 -5.35
N SER A 224 14.84 10.19 -5.38
CA SER A 224 13.50 9.87 -4.91
C SER A 224 13.57 8.97 -3.67
N MET A 225 12.81 9.34 -2.63
CA MET A 225 12.62 8.49 -1.46
C MET A 225 11.58 7.41 -1.78
N SER A 226 11.84 6.17 -1.36
CA SER A 226 10.86 5.07 -1.47
C SER A 226 9.82 5.19 -0.36
N LEU A 227 8.85 6.07 -0.56
CA LEU A 227 7.80 6.37 0.40
C LEU A 227 6.43 6.15 -0.23
N TYR A 228 5.54 5.51 0.53
CA TYR A 228 4.21 5.12 0.07
C TYR A 228 3.15 5.72 0.99
N PRO A 229 2.43 6.78 0.56
CA PRO A 229 1.38 7.43 1.36
C PRO A 229 0.11 6.61 1.49
N LEU A 230 0.00 5.52 0.74
CA LEU A 230 -1.10 4.58 0.74
C LEU A 230 -0.53 3.17 0.80
N ALA A 231 -0.88 2.42 1.82
CA ALA A 231 -0.52 1.01 1.97
C ALA A 231 -1.78 0.13 2.00
N ASN A 232 -1.67 -1.06 1.41
CA ASN A 232 -2.67 -2.11 1.54
C ASN A 232 -2.27 -3.05 2.68
N SER A 233 -3.17 -3.36 3.57
CA SER A 233 -2.96 -4.28 4.70
C SER A 233 -4.07 -5.33 4.77
N GLY A 234 -4.28 -6.02 3.68
CA GLY A 234 -5.35 -7.01 3.52
C GLY A 234 -6.71 -6.35 3.24
N SER A 235 -7.66 -6.50 4.15
CA SER A 235 -8.97 -5.86 4.05
C SER A 235 -8.98 -4.37 4.46
N GLU A 236 -7.84 -3.85 4.89
CA GLU A 236 -7.68 -2.50 5.42
C GLU A 236 -6.61 -1.74 4.62
N PHE A 237 -6.88 -0.48 4.30
CA PHE A 237 -5.90 0.41 3.70
C PHE A 237 -5.46 1.45 4.72
N ILE A 238 -4.16 1.73 4.77
CA ILE A 238 -3.59 2.73 5.66
C ILE A 238 -3.22 3.97 4.85
N PHE A 239 -3.75 5.10 5.25
CA PHE A 239 -3.49 6.41 4.64
C PHE A 239 -2.53 7.19 5.54
N ALA A 240 -1.30 7.35 5.08
CA ALA A 240 -0.22 8.05 5.77
C ALA A 240 0.45 9.02 4.79
N ASP A 241 -0.22 10.12 4.44
CA ASP A 241 0.33 11.13 3.54
C ASP A 241 1.59 11.77 4.16
N LEU A 242 2.61 12.02 3.35
CA LEU A 242 3.90 12.57 3.80
C LEU A 242 3.77 13.95 4.44
N ALA A 243 2.73 14.68 4.12
CA ALA A 243 2.40 15.99 4.66
C ALA A 243 1.19 15.96 5.62
N GLY A 244 0.66 14.78 5.90
CA GLY A 244 -0.46 14.57 6.82
C GLY A 244 0.01 14.38 8.25
N ASP A 245 -0.73 14.96 9.20
CA ASP A 245 -0.49 14.74 10.62
C ASP A 245 -1.27 13.53 11.16
N THR A 246 -2.41 13.22 10.55
CA THR A 246 -3.27 12.11 10.97
C THR A 246 -3.11 10.92 10.02
N VAL A 247 -2.93 9.74 10.61
CA VAL A 247 -2.97 8.46 9.91
C VAL A 247 -4.37 7.90 10.02
N TYR A 248 -4.89 7.39 8.90
CA TYR A 248 -6.22 6.81 8.81
C TYR A 248 -6.17 5.35 8.37
N SER A 249 -7.16 4.62 8.80
CA SER A 249 -7.56 3.34 8.24
C SER A 249 -8.78 3.51 7.35
N TYR A 250 -8.81 2.82 6.22
CA TYR A 250 -9.97 2.74 5.35
C TYR A 250 -10.34 1.28 5.12
N CYS A 251 -11.51 0.90 5.61
CA CYS A 251 -12.02 -0.47 5.53
C CYS A 251 -13.54 -0.42 5.41
N ASN A 252 -14.14 -1.25 4.55
CA ASN A 252 -15.59 -1.33 4.34
C ASN A 252 -16.24 0.06 4.15
N HIS A 253 -15.67 0.88 3.26
CA HIS A 253 -16.09 2.26 2.96
C HIS A 253 -16.07 3.22 4.16
N LYS A 254 -15.48 2.82 5.27
CA LYS A 254 -15.34 3.65 6.47
C LYS A 254 -13.92 4.13 6.62
N LEU A 255 -13.77 5.45 6.72
CA LEU A 255 -12.52 6.11 7.06
C LEU A 255 -12.47 6.34 8.58
N THR A 256 -11.43 5.81 9.24
CA THR A 256 -11.27 5.88 10.69
C THR A 256 -9.89 6.45 11.01
N PRO A 257 -9.77 7.55 11.76
CA PRO A 257 -8.47 8.04 12.22
C PRO A 257 -7.89 7.07 13.26
N LEU A 258 -6.59 6.75 13.11
CA LEU A 258 -5.87 5.83 13.98
C LEU A 258 -5.07 6.57 15.06
N PHE A 259 -4.28 7.56 14.65
CA PHE A 259 -3.47 8.39 15.53
C PHE A 259 -3.05 9.68 14.85
N VAL A 260 -2.52 10.61 15.63
CA VAL A 260 -1.90 11.86 15.15
C VAL A 260 -0.40 11.80 15.45
N ARG A 261 0.42 12.15 14.46
CA ARG A 261 1.87 12.28 14.66
C ARG A 261 2.23 13.62 15.33
N THR A 262 3.32 13.61 16.09
CA THR A 262 3.99 14.83 16.54
C THR A 262 5.50 14.65 16.35
N PRO A 263 6.27 15.68 16.01
CA PRO A 263 5.82 17.01 15.58
C PRO A 263 4.99 16.95 14.29
N LYS A 264 4.29 18.06 13.99
CA LYS A 264 3.53 18.17 12.73
C LYS A 264 4.40 18.00 11.52
N ALA A 265 3.81 17.56 10.40
CA ALA A 265 4.53 17.26 9.17
C ALA A 265 5.28 18.47 8.57
N ASP A 266 4.85 19.70 8.90
CA ASP A 266 5.46 20.95 8.45
C ASP A 266 6.26 21.70 9.54
N ALA A 267 6.54 21.04 10.67
CA ALA A 267 7.23 21.65 11.81
C ALA A 267 8.71 21.96 11.58
N SER A 268 9.35 21.33 10.58
CA SER A 268 10.79 21.50 10.30
C SER A 268 11.10 21.45 8.81
N GLU A 269 12.21 22.09 8.42
CA GLU A 269 12.88 21.88 7.14
C GLU A 269 14.37 21.58 7.42
N PRO A 270 14.91 20.49 6.90
CA PRO A 270 14.27 19.46 6.08
C PRO A 270 13.18 18.71 6.85
N ARG A 271 12.13 18.27 6.14
CA ARG A 271 10.97 17.61 6.75
C ARG A 271 11.32 16.22 7.24
N LEU A 272 10.83 15.90 8.43
CA LEU A 272 10.76 14.53 8.92
C LEU A 272 9.48 13.88 8.37
N VAL A 273 9.61 13.02 7.38
CA VAL A 273 8.49 12.31 6.76
C VAL A 273 8.27 10.98 7.46
N MET A 274 7.01 10.53 7.50
CA MET A 274 6.61 9.26 8.10
C MET A 274 5.80 8.47 7.08
N GLN A 275 5.94 7.14 7.11
CA GLN A 275 5.07 6.23 6.37
C GLN A 275 4.66 5.05 7.23
N CYS A 276 3.53 4.44 6.86
CA CYS A 276 3.07 3.17 7.38
C CYS A 276 3.11 2.14 6.26
N TYR A 277 3.69 0.98 6.51
CA TYR A 277 3.88 -0.05 5.48
C TYR A 277 2.78 -1.09 5.46
N ALA A 278 2.52 -1.68 6.62
CA ALA A 278 1.60 -2.78 6.76
C ALA A 278 1.16 -2.92 8.22
N LYS A 279 0.03 -3.58 8.41
CA LYS A 279 -0.43 -4.03 9.71
C LYS A 279 -0.42 -5.56 9.71
N ILE A 280 0.42 -6.14 10.56
CA ILE A 280 0.54 -7.59 10.76
C ILE A 280 -0.03 -7.91 12.13
N GLY A 281 -1.17 -8.57 12.19
CA GLY A 281 -1.89 -8.77 13.44
C GLY A 281 -2.20 -7.43 14.13
N ASN A 282 -1.64 -7.23 15.33
CA ASN A 282 -1.82 -6.00 16.12
C ASN A 282 -0.75 -4.93 15.82
N TYR A 283 0.25 -5.25 15.01
CA TYR A 283 1.43 -4.42 14.79
C TYR A 283 1.29 -3.58 13.52
N LEU A 284 1.20 -2.28 13.67
CA LEU A 284 1.33 -1.34 12.54
C LEU A 284 2.79 -0.95 12.39
N LEU A 285 3.39 -1.37 11.29
CA LEU A 285 4.80 -1.14 10.98
C LEU A 285 4.98 0.23 10.32
N MET A 286 5.90 1.03 10.84
CA MET A 286 6.11 2.42 10.46
C MET A 286 7.58 2.73 10.31
N SER A 287 7.91 3.74 9.54
CA SER A 287 9.24 4.36 9.58
C SER A 287 9.17 5.86 9.40
N THR A 288 10.27 6.51 9.80
CA THR A 288 10.52 7.92 9.51
C THR A 288 11.82 8.09 8.78
N ALA A 289 11.89 9.13 7.96
CA ALA A 289 13.13 9.53 7.30
C ALA A 289 13.19 11.05 7.17
N LEU A 290 14.39 11.61 7.28
CA LEU A 290 14.62 13.01 7.00
C LEU A 290 14.64 13.22 5.49
N LYS A 291 13.81 14.12 4.97
CA LYS A 291 13.76 14.45 3.53
C LYS A 291 14.94 15.36 3.16
N LYS A 292 16.14 14.79 3.22
CA LYS A 292 17.39 15.48 2.92
C LYS A 292 18.32 14.55 2.13
N TYR A 293 18.88 15.06 1.04
CA TYR A 293 19.96 14.37 0.35
C TYR A 293 21.30 14.64 1.06
N GLU A 294 22.07 13.59 1.25
CA GLU A 294 23.45 13.68 1.77
C GLU A 294 24.41 13.09 0.75
N PRO A 295 25.36 13.91 0.22
CA PRO A 295 26.34 13.41 -0.74
C PRO A 295 27.13 12.21 -0.21
N GLY A 296 27.31 11.19 -1.05
CA GLY A 296 28.02 9.96 -0.68
C GLY A 296 27.18 8.90 0.02
N LYS A 297 25.94 9.19 0.44
CA LYS A 297 25.01 8.19 0.93
C LYS A 297 24.17 7.60 -0.20
N THR A 298 24.03 6.29 -0.22
CA THR A 298 23.18 5.54 -1.17
C THR A 298 21.77 5.31 -0.67
N SER A 299 21.48 5.62 0.60
CA SER A 299 20.19 5.46 1.24
C SER A 299 19.90 6.60 2.21
N PHE A 300 18.62 6.80 2.51
CA PHE A 300 18.21 7.71 3.57
C PHE A 300 18.32 7.04 4.93
N ASP A 301 18.69 7.82 5.96
CA ASP A 301 18.62 7.34 7.34
C ASP A 301 17.17 7.19 7.74
N THR A 302 16.78 5.98 8.07
CA THR A 302 15.42 5.63 8.50
C THR A 302 15.42 5.17 9.93
N LYS A 303 14.39 5.55 10.67
CA LYS A 303 14.09 4.97 11.98
C LYS A 303 12.80 4.17 11.85
N GLU A 304 12.82 2.93 12.33
CA GLU A 304 11.71 2.01 12.23
C GLU A 304 11.01 1.85 13.57
N PHE A 305 9.68 1.86 13.53
CA PHE A 305 8.81 1.79 14.69
C PHE A 305 7.74 0.73 14.47
N VAL A 306 7.20 0.25 15.56
CA VAL A 306 5.95 -0.50 15.56
C VAL A 306 4.96 0.11 16.56
N TYR A 307 3.72 0.32 16.12
CA TYR A 307 2.61 0.69 16.98
C TYR A 307 1.77 -0.55 17.24
N ASP A 308 1.73 -0.97 18.51
CA ASP A 308 0.83 -2.02 18.96
C ASP A 308 -0.55 -1.43 19.15
N THR A 309 -1.49 -1.81 18.27
CA THR A 309 -2.85 -1.24 18.24
C THR A 309 -3.74 -1.74 19.40
N VAL A 310 -3.34 -2.81 20.10
CA VAL A 310 -4.02 -3.34 21.28
C VAL A 310 -3.47 -2.69 22.56
N GLU A 311 -2.17 -2.75 22.74
CA GLU A 311 -1.51 -2.13 23.90
C GLU A 311 -1.52 -0.60 23.85
N LYS A 312 -1.78 0.00 22.66
CA LYS A 312 -1.69 1.45 22.40
C LYS A 312 -0.30 2.02 22.70
N LYS A 313 0.75 1.23 22.45
CA LYS A 313 2.14 1.59 22.71
C LYS A 313 2.97 1.58 21.42
N VAL A 314 4.00 2.42 21.41
CA VAL A 314 4.99 2.49 20.35
C VAL A 314 6.30 1.92 20.85
N TYR A 315 7.00 1.23 19.96
CA TYR A 315 8.31 0.64 20.21
C TYR A 315 9.26 0.92 19.04
N ASP A 316 10.54 1.06 19.32
CA ASP A 316 11.59 1.00 18.31
C ASP A 316 11.69 -0.45 17.81
N LEU A 317 11.57 -0.65 16.49
CA LEU A 317 11.41 -1.96 15.90
C LEU A 317 12.77 -2.59 15.58
N GLU A 318 12.96 -3.80 16.06
CA GLU A 318 13.97 -4.74 15.56
C GLU A 318 13.22 -5.93 14.94
N PHE A 319 13.22 -6.03 13.59
CA PHE A 319 12.46 -7.06 12.88
C PHE A 319 13.41 -8.03 12.19
N GLU A 320 13.27 -9.33 12.48
CA GLU A 320 14.18 -10.37 12.01
C GLU A 320 13.44 -11.53 11.34
N ASN A 321 14.08 -12.09 10.31
CA ASN A 321 13.70 -13.36 9.71
C ASN A 321 14.74 -14.43 10.10
N GLN A 322 14.27 -15.48 10.78
CA GLN A 322 15.10 -16.59 11.26
C GLN A 322 15.29 -17.72 10.24
N ASP A 323 14.73 -17.60 9.04
CA ASP A 323 15.04 -18.53 7.95
C ASP A 323 16.46 -18.29 7.36
N TYR A 324 17.20 -17.33 7.94
CA TYR A 324 18.58 -17.03 7.63
C TYR A 324 19.50 -17.27 8.85
N SER A 325 20.76 -17.64 8.59
CA SER A 325 21.80 -17.80 9.62
C SER A 325 23.04 -16.95 9.26
N PRO A 326 23.39 -15.93 10.06
CA PRO A 326 22.62 -15.40 11.18
C PRO A 326 21.27 -14.83 10.76
N ALA A 327 20.33 -14.70 11.71
CA ALA A 327 19.01 -14.13 11.46
C ALA A 327 19.13 -12.79 10.73
N ARG A 328 18.32 -12.61 9.69
CA ARG A 328 18.39 -11.41 8.85
C ARG A 328 17.49 -10.31 9.38
N SER A 329 18.07 -9.14 9.58
CA SER A 329 17.26 -7.94 9.84
C SER A 329 16.40 -7.63 8.61
N MET A 330 15.10 -7.49 8.82
CA MET A 330 14.14 -7.09 7.82
C MET A 330 13.94 -5.57 7.89
N ARG A 331 14.41 -4.86 6.88
CA ARG A 331 14.18 -3.43 6.75
C ARG A 331 12.92 -3.18 5.93
N MET A 332 12.03 -2.36 6.48
CA MET A 332 10.73 -2.07 5.86
C MET A 332 10.82 -1.12 4.65
N GLY A 333 11.97 -0.52 4.39
CA GLY A 333 12.16 0.53 3.36
C GLY A 333 12.28 0.06 1.92
N GLY A 334 12.19 -1.22 1.66
CA GLY A 334 12.49 -1.75 0.33
C GLY A 334 11.32 -2.18 -0.51
N VAL A 335 10.49 -3.09 -0.09
CA VAL A 335 9.48 -3.70 -0.99
C VAL A 335 8.44 -4.46 -0.18
N LEU A 336 7.64 -3.78 0.58
CA LEU A 336 6.50 -4.44 1.17
C LEU A 336 5.23 -3.88 0.55
N SER A 337 4.68 -4.57 -0.43
CA SER A 337 3.28 -4.40 -0.74
C SER A 337 2.48 -5.41 0.07
N ALA A 338 1.52 -4.92 0.82
CA ALA A 338 0.60 -5.81 1.51
C ALA A 338 -0.39 -6.38 0.50
N LEU A 339 -0.69 -7.64 0.68
CA LEU A 339 -1.64 -8.39 -0.13
C LEU A 339 -3.05 -8.31 0.45
N PRO A 340 -4.09 -8.59 -0.34
CA PRO A 340 -5.46 -8.67 0.14
C PRO A 340 -5.65 -9.59 1.36
N GLU A 341 -4.77 -10.58 1.54
CA GLU A 341 -4.84 -11.60 2.58
C GLU A 341 -3.97 -11.34 3.83
N LYS A 342 -3.66 -10.08 4.14
CA LYS A 342 -2.79 -9.71 5.27
C LYS A 342 -1.36 -10.23 5.14
N CYS A 343 -0.84 -10.31 3.92
CA CYS A 343 0.51 -10.73 3.62
C CYS A 343 1.39 -9.53 3.24
N VAL A 344 2.68 -9.69 3.43
CA VAL A 344 3.73 -8.85 2.87
C VAL A 344 4.62 -9.74 2.02
N PHE A 345 5.23 -9.21 0.98
CA PHE A 345 6.16 -9.98 0.18
C PHE A 345 7.49 -9.28 -0.01
N ASP A 346 8.51 -10.06 -0.19
CA ASP A 346 9.84 -9.66 -0.64
C ASP A 346 10.21 -10.53 -1.83
N SER A 347 11.11 -10.07 -2.68
CA SER A 347 11.60 -10.82 -3.84
C SER A 347 13.08 -11.08 -3.74
N TRP A 348 13.49 -12.23 -4.23
CA TRP A 348 14.86 -12.70 -4.20
C TRP A 348 15.32 -13.18 -5.56
N ASP A 349 16.55 -12.82 -5.88
CA ASP A 349 17.29 -13.40 -6.97
C ASP A 349 17.68 -14.82 -6.63
N THR A 350 17.39 -15.77 -7.55
CA THR A 350 17.65 -17.20 -7.36
C THR A 350 19.13 -17.47 -7.16
N ASP A 351 20.02 -16.83 -7.93
CA ASP A 351 21.47 -17.05 -7.85
C ASP A 351 21.99 -16.63 -6.46
N ARG A 352 21.45 -15.55 -5.91
CA ARG A 352 21.79 -15.11 -4.57
C ARG A 352 21.31 -16.07 -3.49
N LEU A 353 20.14 -16.67 -3.64
CA LEU A 353 19.65 -17.69 -2.71
C LEU A 353 20.47 -18.96 -2.78
N LEU A 354 20.88 -19.40 -3.97
CA LEU A 354 21.76 -20.55 -4.17
C LEU A 354 23.12 -20.33 -3.53
N ASP A 355 23.75 -19.16 -3.71
CA ASP A 355 25.00 -18.80 -3.04
C ASP A 355 24.86 -18.83 -1.51
N MET A 356 23.73 -18.36 -1.00
CA MET A 356 23.46 -18.41 0.44
C MET A 356 23.24 -19.85 0.95
N LEU A 357 22.60 -20.71 0.16
CA LEU A 357 22.41 -22.13 0.47
C LEU A 357 23.75 -22.85 0.54
N GLU A 358 24.61 -22.67 -0.46
CA GLU A 358 25.97 -23.26 -0.50
C GLU A 358 26.82 -22.82 0.69
N LYS A 359 26.68 -21.56 1.13
CA LYS A 359 27.36 -21.02 2.30
C LYS A 359 26.73 -21.41 3.65
N GLY A 360 25.69 -22.27 3.64
CA GLY A 360 24.98 -22.70 4.85
C GLY A 360 24.25 -21.56 5.60
N LYS A 361 23.87 -20.49 4.88
CA LYS A 361 23.22 -19.32 5.46
C LYS A 361 21.69 -19.38 5.46
N LEU A 362 21.09 -20.44 4.93
CA LEU A 362 19.66 -20.65 4.92
C LEU A 362 19.24 -21.71 5.92
N THR A 363 18.15 -21.47 6.63
CA THR A 363 17.56 -22.36 7.64
C THR A 363 16.05 -22.50 7.42
N GLY A 364 15.36 -23.21 8.31
CA GLY A 364 13.91 -23.28 8.31
C GLY A 364 13.31 -23.74 6.97
N ASN A 365 12.23 -23.10 6.57
CA ASN A 365 11.51 -23.42 5.34
C ASN A 365 12.26 -23.01 4.05
N LEU A 366 13.16 -22.07 4.15
CA LEU A 366 13.95 -21.60 3.00
C LEU A 366 15.06 -22.58 2.59
N LYS A 367 15.47 -23.49 3.51
CA LYS A 367 16.44 -24.53 3.21
C LYS A 367 15.83 -25.74 2.50
N LYS A 368 14.54 -25.95 2.62
CA LYS A 368 13.79 -27.07 2.02
C LYS A 368 13.48 -26.82 0.56
#